data_111ec7b0b45fb51ea6deda2dc25becde
#
_entry.id   111ec7b0b45fb51ea6deda2dc25becde
#
_cell.length_a   1.000
_cell.length_b   1.000
_cell.length_c   1.000
_cell.angle_alpha   90.00
_cell.angle_beta   90.00
_cell.angle_gamma   90.00
#
_symmetry.space_group_name_H-M   'P 1'
#
loop_
_entity.id
_entity.type
_entity.pdbx_description
1 polymer ?
#
loop_
_entity_poly.entity_id
_entity_poly.type
_entity_poly.pdbx_seq_one_letter_code
_entity_poly.pdbx_strand_id
1 'polypeptide(L)'
;MNKDDLATSREVSRPPDRIVSLTPSASELICILGGMDKIVGRDDHSSFPPGLDEKPPLGSGVRRTIRVEEVLDLDPDVVVAGRHIQPETFEKIESAGVPVVVVGTSCETESLIKNVRSLGEMMDAREKAEELVDFVQIYTTLVLRRTKDLEAVDKPQVYHECAFGKYKTTGAGTAADLCITLASGLNIAHDELLDKQLVSGDWVAGKNPDIIISQISSLVLPTEEALRGKRDEILSRPELKKTDAVRNQKVYVSHLSLRRGPRLVGYLLYLARWFHPELFMDIDPAAVEREMLRKFYGINLEGSWAYPEI
;
A
#
# COMPACT_ATOMS: atom_id res chain seq x y z
N MET A 1 -19.74 9.76 14.09
CA MET A 1 -19.21 10.44 12.90
C MET A 1 -18.61 9.34 12.03
N ASN A 2 -19.18 9.09 10.85
CA ASN A 2 -18.68 8.04 9.94
C ASN A 2 -17.25 8.41 9.54
N LYS A 3 -16.29 7.51 9.82
CA LYS A 3 -14.85 7.73 9.59
C LYS A 3 -14.43 7.67 8.11
N ASP A 4 -15.39 7.60 7.19
CA ASP A 4 -15.13 7.33 5.77
C ASP A 4 -15.26 8.55 4.84
N ASP A 5 -15.66 9.69 5.37
CA ASP A 5 -15.66 10.92 4.60
C ASP A 5 -14.27 11.57 4.68
N LEU A 6 -13.74 11.97 3.53
CA LEU A 6 -12.62 12.91 3.44
C LEU A 6 -13.03 14.14 4.25
N ALA A 7 -12.55 14.19 5.51
CA ALA A 7 -12.84 15.32 6.36
C ALA A 7 -11.91 16.46 5.90
N THR A 8 -12.41 17.28 5.00
CA THR A 8 -11.91 18.64 4.86
C THR A 8 -12.69 19.51 5.82
N SER A 9 -12.04 20.03 6.84
CA SER A 9 -12.66 20.99 7.76
C SER A 9 -12.83 22.36 7.12
N ARG A 10 -12.04 22.66 6.07
CA ARG A 10 -12.09 23.93 5.31
C ARG A 10 -11.91 23.64 3.82
N GLU A 11 -12.67 24.33 2.99
CA GLU A 11 -12.53 24.31 1.52
C GLU A 11 -11.16 24.89 1.14
N VAL A 12 -10.37 24.14 0.35
CA VAL A 12 -9.15 24.64 -0.27
C VAL A 12 -9.60 25.45 -1.47
N SER A 13 -9.70 26.76 -1.32
CA SER A 13 -10.34 27.70 -2.27
C SER A 13 -9.59 27.92 -3.58
N ARG A 14 -8.34 27.43 -3.70
CA ARG A 14 -7.48 27.50 -4.89
C ARG A 14 -6.50 26.33 -4.87
N PRO A 15 -5.94 25.92 -6.03
CA PRO A 15 -4.89 24.93 -6.05
C PRO A 15 -3.73 25.33 -5.14
N PRO A 16 -3.29 24.49 -4.20
CA PRO A 16 -2.23 24.82 -3.28
C PRO A 16 -0.87 24.88 -4.00
N ASP A 17 0.01 25.79 -3.55
CA ASP A 17 1.39 25.88 -4.00
C ASP A 17 2.38 25.30 -2.98
N ARG A 18 1.95 25.16 -1.72
CA ARG A 18 2.75 24.66 -0.60
C ARG A 18 2.00 23.56 0.14
N ILE A 19 2.40 22.30 -0.09
CA ILE A 19 1.73 21.12 0.46
C ILE A 19 2.67 20.43 1.45
N VAL A 20 2.20 20.19 2.66
CA VAL A 20 2.82 19.22 3.57
C VAL A 20 2.09 17.89 3.45
N SER A 21 2.81 16.82 3.14
CA SER A 21 2.24 15.48 2.99
C SER A 21 2.70 14.54 4.10
N LEU A 22 1.80 14.14 4.96
CA LEU A 22 2.08 13.35 6.17
C LEU A 22 1.74 11.86 6.03
N THR A 23 1.70 11.36 4.78
CA THR A 23 1.54 9.91 4.51
C THR A 23 2.10 9.53 3.13
N PRO A 24 2.83 8.39 3.01
CA PRO A 24 3.44 7.98 1.75
C PRO A 24 2.45 7.87 0.59
N SER A 25 1.25 7.35 0.84
CA SER A 25 0.23 7.20 -0.22
C SER A 25 -0.23 8.54 -0.80
N ALA A 26 -0.39 9.57 0.04
CA ALA A 26 -0.73 10.91 -0.45
C ALA A 26 0.44 11.55 -1.19
N SER A 27 1.66 11.40 -0.66
CA SER A 27 2.86 11.92 -1.31
C SER A 27 3.02 11.36 -2.73
N GLU A 28 2.83 10.05 -2.90
CA GLU A 28 2.87 9.42 -4.23
C GLU A 28 1.76 9.96 -5.15
N LEU A 29 0.53 10.09 -4.67
CA LEU A 29 -0.58 10.63 -5.47
C LEU A 29 -0.34 12.10 -5.87
N ILE A 30 0.12 12.95 -4.94
CA ILE A 30 0.46 14.34 -5.22
C ILE A 30 1.54 14.42 -6.30
N CYS A 31 2.58 13.58 -6.23
CA CYS A 31 3.63 13.52 -7.25
C CYS A 31 3.09 13.12 -8.62
N ILE A 32 2.24 12.08 -8.70
CA ILE A 32 1.58 11.66 -9.94
C ILE A 32 0.76 12.79 -10.54
N LEU A 33 0.04 13.53 -9.72
CA LEU A 33 -0.79 14.65 -10.15
C LEU A 33 0.03 15.91 -10.53
N GLY A 34 1.36 15.83 -10.49
CA GLY A 34 2.27 16.89 -10.92
C GLY A 34 2.66 17.86 -9.80
N GLY A 35 2.46 17.47 -8.53
CA GLY A 35 2.71 18.34 -7.38
C GLY A 35 4.01 18.07 -6.62
N MET A 36 4.99 17.37 -7.20
CA MET A 36 6.27 17.11 -6.54
C MET A 36 6.94 18.39 -6.03
N ASP A 37 6.99 19.44 -6.86
CA ASP A 37 7.63 20.72 -6.52
C ASP A 37 6.85 21.49 -5.45
N LYS A 38 5.55 21.21 -5.34
CA LYS A 38 4.67 21.83 -4.35
C LYS A 38 4.78 21.19 -2.97
N ILE A 39 5.34 19.99 -2.85
CA ILE A 39 5.58 19.36 -1.55
C ILE A 39 6.74 20.08 -0.87
N VAL A 40 6.45 20.75 0.26
CA VAL A 40 7.43 21.49 1.07
C VAL A 40 7.89 20.69 2.31
N GLY A 41 7.16 19.63 2.69
CA GLY A 41 7.51 18.74 3.80
C GLY A 41 6.78 17.41 3.69
N ARG A 42 7.38 16.36 4.24
CA ARG A 42 6.87 14.98 4.14
C ARG A 42 6.91 14.24 5.47
N ASP A 43 6.21 13.11 5.55
CA ASP A 43 6.40 12.17 6.66
C ASP A 43 7.73 11.39 6.52
N ASP A 44 8.18 10.77 7.61
CA ASP A 44 9.47 10.07 7.66
C ASP A 44 9.58 8.88 6.69
N HIS A 45 8.44 8.35 6.21
CA HIS A 45 8.37 7.16 5.36
C HIS A 45 8.09 7.46 3.89
N SER A 46 7.88 8.71 3.52
CA SER A 46 7.67 9.16 2.14
C SER A 46 9.02 9.37 1.46
N SER A 47 9.54 8.33 0.81
CA SER A 47 10.83 8.34 0.09
C SER A 47 10.70 8.03 -1.40
N PHE A 48 9.47 7.93 -1.90
CA PHE A 48 9.17 7.61 -3.29
C PHE A 48 8.09 8.56 -3.85
N PRO A 49 8.21 9.03 -5.11
CA PRO A 49 9.27 8.76 -6.10
C PRO A 49 10.62 9.40 -5.75
N PRO A 50 11.72 9.05 -6.47
CA PRO A 50 13.04 9.67 -6.27
C PRO A 50 12.96 11.20 -6.26
N GLY A 51 13.72 11.86 -5.34
CA GLY A 51 13.68 13.30 -5.10
C GLY A 51 12.70 13.74 -4.00
N LEU A 52 11.71 12.88 -3.66
CA LEU A 52 10.82 13.18 -2.53
C LEU A 52 11.56 13.10 -1.19
N ASP A 53 12.55 12.25 -1.07
CA ASP A 53 13.40 12.08 0.11
C ASP A 53 14.28 13.30 0.42
N GLU A 54 14.49 14.21 -0.54
CA GLU A 54 15.15 15.50 -0.35
C GLU A 54 14.30 16.52 0.43
N LYS A 55 12.97 16.31 0.49
CA LYS A 55 12.06 17.18 1.25
C LYS A 55 12.21 16.95 2.76
N PRO A 56 12.07 18.00 3.61
CA PRO A 56 12.18 17.90 5.05
C PRO A 56 11.26 16.82 5.63
N PRO A 57 11.76 15.84 6.42
CA PRO A 57 10.93 14.89 7.15
C PRO A 57 10.33 15.57 8.38
N LEU A 58 9.05 15.33 8.66
CA LEU A 58 8.26 16.01 9.70
C LEU A 58 7.70 15.07 10.78
N GLY A 59 8.19 13.83 10.82
CA GLY A 59 7.68 12.81 11.73
C GLY A 59 6.74 11.80 11.05
N SER A 60 6.04 11.02 11.85
CA SER A 60 5.16 9.94 11.38
C SER A 60 3.84 9.93 12.15
N GLY A 61 2.72 9.98 11.43
CA GLY A 61 1.38 9.84 12.03
C GLY A 61 1.20 8.48 12.71
N VAL A 62 1.69 7.41 12.11
CA VAL A 62 1.62 6.04 12.69
C VAL A 62 2.40 5.93 13.99
N ARG A 63 3.57 6.58 14.07
CA ARG A 63 4.42 6.58 15.28
C ARG A 63 4.08 7.68 16.26
N ARG A 64 3.12 8.56 15.94
CA ARG A 64 2.73 9.73 16.72
C ARG A 64 3.88 10.71 17.00
N THR A 65 4.72 10.93 16.00
CA THR A 65 5.92 11.78 16.11
C THR A 65 5.88 13.00 15.19
N ILE A 66 4.69 13.41 14.72
CA ILE A 66 4.55 14.61 13.89
C ILE A 66 4.96 15.85 14.68
N ARG A 67 5.86 16.62 14.13
CA ARG A 67 6.38 17.86 14.71
C ARG A 67 5.58 19.04 14.16
N VAL A 68 4.49 19.38 14.86
CA VAL A 68 3.50 20.37 14.40
C VAL A 68 4.11 21.74 14.17
N GLU A 69 5.00 22.18 15.05
CA GLU A 69 5.67 23.48 14.94
C GLU A 69 6.49 23.53 13.63
N GLU A 70 7.24 22.50 13.30
CA GLU A 70 7.99 22.41 12.04
C GLU A 70 7.08 22.35 10.82
N VAL A 71 5.89 21.72 10.94
CA VAL A 71 4.86 21.71 9.88
C VAL A 71 4.40 23.15 9.60
N LEU A 72 4.10 23.92 10.66
CA LEU A 72 3.59 25.30 10.56
C LEU A 72 4.68 26.27 10.09
N ASP A 73 5.93 26.06 10.49
CA ASP A 73 7.09 26.90 10.04
C ASP A 73 7.33 26.81 8.52
N LEU A 74 6.82 25.76 7.88
CA LEU A 74 6.87 25.64 6.41
C LEU A 74 5.80 26.47 5.70
N ASP A 75 4.92 27.17 6.44
CA ASP A 75 3.83 28.00 5.88
C ASP A 75 3.05 27.28 4.78
N PRO A 76 2.44 26.10 5.07
CA PRO A 76 1.72 25.34 4.06
C PRO A 76 0.34 25.91 3.76
N ASP A 77 -0.10 25.85 2.50
CA ASP A 77 -1.48 26.13 2.09
C ASP A 77 -2.44 25.03 2.53
N VAL A 78 -1.92 23.80 2.64
CA VAL A 78 -2.68 22.60 3.03
C VAL A 78 -1.77 21.53 3.60
N VAL A 79 -2.29 20.78 4.56
CA VAL A 79 -1.67 19.54 5.05
C VAL A 79 -2.50 18.36 4.57
N VAL A 80 -1.87 17.40 3.89
CA VAL A 80 -2.52 16.13 3.50
C VAL A 80 -2.03 15.03 4.43
N ALA A 81 -2.94 14.41 5.18
CA ALA A 81 -2.64 13.43 6.20
C ALA A 81 -3.39 12.11 5.96
N GLY A 82 -2.89 11.03 6.54
CA GLY A 82 -3.61 9.75 6.57
C GLY A 82 -4.50 9.63 7.81
N ARG A 83 -5.38 8.62 7.85
CA ARG A 83 -6.28 8.33 8.99
C ARG A 83 -5.58 8.12 10.34
N HIS A 84 -4.26 7.91 10.34
CA HIS A 84 -3.46 7.72 11.56
C HIS A 84 -2.99 9.04 12.19
N ILE A 85 -3.34 10.19 11.60
CA ILE A 85 -3.07 11.47 12.23
C ILE A 85 -3.81 11.52 13.59
N GLN A 86 -3.10 11.99 14.62
CA GLN A 86 -3.67 12.10 15.94
C GLN A 86 -4.66 13.25 15.98
N PRO A 87 -5.81 13.12 16.68
CA PRO A 87 -6.79 14.21 16.81
C PRO A 87 -6.16 15.51 17.29
N GLU A 88 -5.28 15.45 18.27
CA GLU A 88 -4.60 16.62 18.83
C GLU A 88 -3.66 17.29 17.80
N THR A 89 -3.01 16.49 16.94
CA THR A 89 -2.18 17.01 15.83
C THR A 89 -3.05 17.69 14.78
N PHE A 90 -4.15 17.06 14.41
CA PHE A 90 -5.14 17.60 13.49
C PHE A 90 -5.69 18.94 13.99
N GLU A 91 -6.18 19.00 15.23
CA GLU A 91 -6.75 20.19 15.85
C GLU A 91 -5.75 21.35 15.95
N LYS A 92 -4.48 21.07 16.28
CA LYS A 92 -3.44 22.11 16.36
C LYS A 92 -3.17 22.76 15.00
N ILE A 93 -3.05 21.94 13.93
CA ILE A 93 -2.80 22.44 12.56
C ILE A 93 -3.99 23.31 12.10
N GLU A 94 -5.22 22.85 12.32
CA GLU A 94 -6.42 23.57 11.94
C GLU A 94 -6.64 24.84 12.73
N SER A 95 -6.33 24.84 14.04
CA SER A 95 -6.41 26.03 14.90
C SER A 95 -5.42 27.10 14.47
N ALA A 96 -4.30 26.73 13.85
CA ALA A 96 -3.37 27.67 13.23
C ALA A 96 -3.85 28.23 11.88
N GLY A 97 -5.02 27.79 11.38
CA GLY A 97 -5.62 28.29 10.13
C GLY A 97 -5.25 27.50 8.89
N VAL A 98 -4.50 26.40 9.02
CA VAL A 98 -4.09 25.55 7.89
C VAL A 98 -5.11 24.41 7.71
N PRO A 99 -5.74 24.28 6.52
CA PRO A 99 -6.67 23.20 6.24
C PRO A 99 -5.96 21.84 6.23
N VAL A 100 -6.61 20.81 6.78
CA VAL A 100 -6.12 19.42 6.77
C VAL A 100 -7.04 18.54 5.93
N VAL A 101 -6.49 17.93 4.89
CA VAL A 101 -7.18 16.93 4.05
C VAL A 101 -6.78 15.54 4.52
N VAL A 102 -7.73 14.74 4.96
CA VAL A 102 -7.45 13.36 5.40
C VAL A 102 -7.77 12.39 4.27
N VAL A 103 -6.77 11.66 3.79
CA VAL A 103 -6.95 10.61 2.79
C VAL A 103 -7.20 9.26 3.45
N GLY A 104 -8.10 8.50 2.85
CA GLY A 104 -8.44 7.15 3.30
C GLY A 104 -7.32 6.14 3.03
N THR A 105 -7.58 4.88 3.40
CA THR A 105 -6.65 3.78 3.14
C THR A 105 -6.60 3.44 1.65
N SER A 106 -5.41 3.34 1.08
CA SER A 106 -5.22 3.03 -0.34
C SER A 106 -5.42 1.55 -0.70
N CYS A 107 -5.66 0.70 0.30
CA CYS A 107 -5.80 -0.75 0.08
C CYS A 107 -7.21 -1.19 -0.32
N GLU A 108 -8.18 -0.29 -0.29
CA GLU A 108 -9.50 -0.46 -0.88
C GLU A 108 -9.54 0.32 -2.19
N THR A 109 -9.91 -0.35 -3.27
CA THR A 109 -9.96 0.28 -4.60
C THR A 109 -10.85 1.52 -4.63
N GLU A 110 -12.03 1.45 -3.99
CA GLU A 110 -12.95 2.59 -3.92
C GLU A 110 -12.37 3.77 -3.16
N SER A 111 -11.72 3.50 -2.02
CA SER A 111 -11.03 4.53 -1.22
C SER A 111 -9.86 5.14 -2.00
N LEU A 112 -9.10 4.33 -2.74
CA LEU A 112 -8.02 4.82 -3.60
C LEU A 112 -8.58 5.73 -4.70
N ILE A 113 -9.62 5.32 -5.41
CA ILE A 113 -10.27 6.12 -6.45
C ILE A 113 -10.80 7.45 -5.89
N LYS A 114 -11.46 7.41 -4.73
CA LYS A 114 -11.92 8.61 -4.03
C LYS A 114 -10.76 9.56 -3.69
N ASN A 115 -9.65 9.03 -3.17
CA ASN A 115 -8.46 9.82 -2.87
C ASN A 115 -7.87 10.46 -4.13
N VAL A 116 -7.76 9.70 -5.22
CA VAL A 116 -7.22 10.20 -6.50
C VAL A 116 -8.06 11.37 -7.03
N ARG A 117 -9.39 11.20 -7.08
CA ARG A 117 -10.31 12.24 -7.55
C ARG A 117 -10.26 13.49 -6.69
N SER A 118 -10.30 13.31 -5.37
CA SER A 118 -10.28 14.44 -4.43
C SER A 118 -8.98 15.24 -4.49
N LEU A 119 -7.83 14.55 -4.55
CA LEU A 119 -6.55 15.23 -4.73
C LEU A 119 -6.42 15.85 -6.13
N GLY A 120 -6.94 15.19 -7.16
CA GLY A 120 -7.00 15.73 -8.51
C GLY A 120 -7.83 17.01 -8.61
N GLU A 121 -8.95 17.07 -7.88
CA GLU A 121 -9.76 18.30 -7.77
C GLU A 121 -9.03 19.40 -7.01
N MET A 122 -8.47 19.09 -5.84
CA MET A 122 -7.70 20.04 -5.03
C MET A 122 -6.51 20.65 -5.79
N MET A 123 -5.87 19.87 -6.66
CA MET A 123 -4.66 20.28 -7.40
C MET A 123 -4.95 20.82 -8.80
N ASP A 124 -6.23 20.93 -9.21
CA ASP A 124 -6.65 21.26 -10.59
C ASP A 124 -6.03 20.31 -11.65
N ALA A 125 -5.95 19.02 -11.32
CA ALA A 125 -5.34 17.98 -12.13
C ALA A 125 -6.33 16.85 -12.46
N ARG A 126 -7.60 17.19 -12.74
CA ARG A 126 -8.72 16.24 -12.94
C ARG A 126 -8.46 15.24 -14.05
N GLU A 127 -7.90 15.69 -15.17
CA GLU A 127 -7.62 14.81 -16.33
C GLU A 127 -6.62 13.71 -15.95
N LYS A 128 -5.51 14.06 -15.31
CA LYS A 128 -4.53 13.10 -14.81
C LYS A 128 -5.12 12.16 -13.75
N ALA A 129 -5.99 12.69 -12.90
CA ALA A 129 -6.68 11.89 -11.88
C ALA A 129 -7.57 10.83 -12.53
N GLU A 130 -8.40 11.17 -13.52
CA GLU A 130 -9.26 10.20 -14.19
C GLU A 130 -8.43 9.18 -15.00
N GLU A 131 -7.33 9.58 -15.63
CA GLU A 131 -6.43 8.65 -16.30
C GLU A 131 -5.84 7.59 -15.34
N LEU A 132 -5.50 8.00 -14.11
CA LEU A 132 -5.05 7.08 -13.07
C LEU A 132 -6.20 6.20 -12.54
N VAL A 133 -7.40 6.77 -12.40
CA VAL A 133 -8.61 6.02 -12.01
C VAL A 133 -8.91 4.93 -13.04
N ASP A 134 -8.89 5.26 -14.33
CA ASP A 134 -9.11 4.28 -15.40
C ASP A 134 -8.09 3.14 -15.34
N PHE A 135 -6.82 3.46 -15.13
CA PHE A 135 -5.77 2.45 -14.99
C PHE A 135 -6.04 1.51 -13.81
N VAL A 136 -6.38 2.05 -12.63
CA VAL A 136 -6.73 1.27 -11.43
C VAL A 136 -7.95 0.39 -11.71
N GLN A 137 -9.00 0.94 -12.33
CA GLN A 137 -10.24 0.22 -12.59
C GLN A 137 -10.08 -0.90 -13.63
N ILE A 138 -9.26 -0.72 -14.66
CA ILE A 138 -8.97 -1.76 -15.67
C ILE A 138 -8.47 -3.02 -14.98
N TYR A 139 -7.44 -2.91 -14.16
CA TYR A 139 -6.81 -4.08 -13.56
C TYR A 139 -7.58 -4.66 -12.38
N THR A 140 -8.20 -3.83 -11.54
CA THR A 140 -9.06 -4.33 -10.46
C THR A 140 -10.29 -5.06 -11.00
N THR A 141 -10.92 -4.52 -12.04
CA THR A 141 -12.05 -5.17 -12.71
C THR A 141 -11.61 -6.47 -13.39
N LEU A 142 -10.42 -6.50 -14.00
CA LEU A 142 -9.84 -7.72 -14.59
C LEU A 142 -9.75 -8.84 -13.54
N VAL A 143 -9.17 -8.55 -12.37
CA VAL A 143 -9.05 -9.55 -11.30
C VAL A 143 -10.42 -10.03 -10.84
N LEU A 144 -11.33 -9.11 -10.51
CA LEU A 144 -12.69 -9.45 -10.05
C LEU A 144 -13.45 -10.30 -11.08
N ARG A 145 -13.37 -9.97 -12.37
CA ARG A 145 -14.06 -10.73 -13.44
C ARG A 145 -13.50 -12.14 -13.62
N ARG A 146 -12.18 -12.32 -13.49
CA ARG A 146 -11.55 -13.63 -13.67
C ARG A 146 -11.78 -14.56 -12.48
N THR A 147 -11.97 -14.00 -11.28
CA THR A 147 -12.14 -14.77 -10.04
C THR A 147 -13.58 -14.85 -9.54
N LYS A 148 -14.55 -14.22 -10.23
CA LYS A 148 -15.96 -14.13 -9.78
C LYS A 148 -16.66 -15.46 -9.58
N ASP A 149 -16.30 -16.46 -10.36
CA ASP A 149 -16.95 -17.78 -10.35
C ASP A 149 -16.21 -18.81 -9.46
N LEU A 150 -15.16 -18.39 -8.73
CA LEU A 150 -14.43 -19.26 -7.82
C LEU A 150 -15.24 -19.53 -6.55
N GLU A 151 -15.49 -20.80 -6.31
CA GLU A 151 -16.08 -21.27 -5.05
C GLU A 151 -15.06 -21.21 -3.91
N ALA A 152 -15.50 -21.30 -2.66
CA ALA A 152 -14.62 -21.22 -1.50
C ALA A 152 -13.50 -22.30 -1.52
N VAL A 153 -13.79 -23.48 -2.07
CA VAL A 153 -12.82 -24.58 -2.20
C VAL A 153 -11.69 -24.28 -3.20
N ASP A 154 -11.93 -23.39 -4.16
CA ASP A 154 -10.95 -23.01 -5.18
C ASP A 154 -10.03 -21.87 -4.71
N LYS A 155 -10.34 -21.25 -3.56
CA LYS A 155 -9.59 -20.13 -3.01
C LYS A 155 -8.50 -20.64 -2.06
N PRO A 156 -7.23 -20.28 -2.29
CA PRO A 156 -6.14 -20.76 -1.44
C PRO A 156 -6.22 -20.19 -0.02
N GLN A 157 -5.86 -20.99 0.97
CA GLN A 157 -5.60 -20.57 2.34
C GLN A 157 -4.25 -19.83 2.39
N VAL A 158 -4.26 -18.56 2.76
CA VAL A 158 -3.09 -17.69 2.69
C VAL A 158 -2.64 -17.26 4.07
N TYR A 159 -1.38 -17.54 4.41
CA TYR A 159 -0.72 -16.93 5.54
C TYR A 159 0.03 -15.67 5.10
N HIS A 160 -0.27 -14.53 5.72
CA HIS A 160 0.45 -13.29 5.52
C HIS A 160 1.39 -13.00 6.69
N GLU A 161 2.69 -12.91 6.41
CA GLU A 161 3.68 -12.43 7.36
C GLU A 161 4.09 -11.00 7.02
N CYS A 162 3.79 -10.04 7.91
CA CYS A 162 4.09 -8.64 7.65
C CYS A 162 5.60 -8.34 7.78
N ALA A 163 6.06 -7.23 7.14
CA ALA A 163 7.47 -6.82 7.10
C ALA A 163 8.12 -6.52 8.46
N PHE A 164 7.33 -6.42 9.54
CA PHE A 164 7.80 -5.91 10.83
C PHE A 164 8.16 -6.98 11.86
N GLY A 165 8.27 -8.23 11.45
CA GLY A 165 8.75 -9.30 12.31
C GLY A 165 8.28 -10.69 11.92
N LYS A 166 9.08 -11.69 12.32
CA LYS A 166 8.79 -13.10 12.14
C LYS A 166 7.47 -13.44 12.87
N TYR A 167 6.59 -14.14 12.18
CA TYR A 167 5.27 -14.54 12.67
C TYR A 167 4.33 -13.39 13.07
N LYS A 168 4.62 -12.15 12.67
CA LYS A 168 3.62 -11.09 12.76
C LYS A 168 2.64 -11.19 11.61
N THR A 169 1.35 -11.30 11.92
CA THR A 169 0.28 -11.39 10.94
C THR A 169 -0.80 -10.34 11.18
N THR A 170 -1.77 -10.28 10.30
CA THR A 170 -2.87 -9.31 10.33
C THR A 170 -4.18 -9.98 9.98
N GLY A 171 -5.25 -9.62 10.69
CA GLY A 171 -6.59 -10.17 10.53
C GLY A 171 -7.53 -9.28 9.73
N ALA A 172 -8.82 -9.48 9.96
CA ALA A 172 -9.91 -8.84 9.23
C ALA A 172 -9.81 -7.33 9.13
N GLY A 173 -10.14 -6.79 7.96
CA GLY A 173 -10.21 -5.34 7.69
C GLY A 173 -8.86 -4.64 7.63
N THR A 174 -7.75 -5.37 7.72
CA THR A 174 -6.42 -4.80 7.51
C THR A 174 -6.09 -4.71 6.01
N ALA A 175 -5.15 -3.84 5.68
CA ALA A 175 -4.71 -3.67 4.30
C ALA A 175 -4.27 -4.96 3.60
N ALA A 176 -3.62 -5.87 4.32
CA ALA A 176 -3.21 -7.16 3.75
C ALA A 176 -4.40 -8.10 3.54
N ASP A 177 -5.30 -8.15 4.50
CA ASP A 177 -6.52 -8.95 4.43
C ASP A 177 -7.41 -8.52 3.25
N LEU A 178 -7.62 -7.22 3.08
CA LEU A 178 -8.36 -6.65 1.95
C LEU A 178 -7.73 -7.01 0.59
N CYS A 179 -6.40 -6.93 0.47
CA CYS A 179 -5.70 -7.31 -0.76
C CYS A 179 -5.81 -8.81 -1.05
N ILE A 180 -5.67 -9.66 -0.02
CA ILE A 180 -5.83 -11.11 -0.16
C ILE A 180 -7.25 -11.45 -0.63
N THR A 181 -8.26 -10.85 0.00
CA THR A 181 -9.67 -11.04 -0.35
C THR A 181 -9.96 -10.57 -1.77
N LEU A 182 -9.45 -9.41 -2.17
CA LEU A 182 -9.62 -8.85 -3.51
C LEU A 182 -9.00 -9.74 -4.59
N ALA A 183 -7.89 -10.42 -4.27
CA ALA A 183 -7.26 -11.42 -5.13
C ALA A 183 -7.87 -12.82 -5.02
N SER A 184 -9.02 -12.95 -4.34
CA SER A 184 -9.73 -14.22 -4.10
C SER A 184 -8.91 -15.27 -3.34
N GLY A 185 -8.11 -14.86 -2.35
CA GLY A 185 -7.51 -15.72 -1.34
C GLY A 185 -8.28 -15.67 -0.02
N LEU A 186 -8.03 -16.64 0.86
CA LEU A 186 -8.60 -16.74 2.21
C LEU A 186 -7.47 -16.52 3.24
N ASN A 187 -7.49 -15.38 3.91
CA ASN A 187 -6.51 -15.10 4.97
C ASN A 187 -6.78 -16.01 6.19
N ILE A 188 -5.84 -16.88 6.55
CA ILE A 188 -6.00 -17.80 7.69
C ILE A 188 -6.14 -17.09 9.06
N ALA A 189 -5.82 -15.81 9.12
CA ALA A 189 -5.95 -14.97 10.31
C ALA A 189 -7.19 -14.05 10.28
N HIS A 190 -8.06 -14.16 9.25
CA HIS A 190 -9.20 -13.26 9.06
C HIS A 190 -10.08 -13.14 10.31
N ASP A 191 -10.55 -14.27 10.84
CA ASP A 191 -11.52 -14.28 11.93
C ASP A 191 -10.91 -14.24 13.34
N GLU A 192 -9.58 -14.32 13.46
CA GLU A 192 -8.94 -14.54 14.75
C GLU A 192 -8.19 -13.34 15.29
N LEU A 193 -7.70 -12.44 14.42
CA LEU A 193 -6.77 -11.41 14.79
C LEU A 193 -7.17 -10.05 14.23
N LEU A 194 -6.94 -9.00 15.02
CA LEU A 194 -7.26 -7.63 14.61
C LEU A 194 -6.14 -7.00 13.79
N ASP A 195 -4.94 -6.79 14.37
CA ASP A 195 -3.82 -6.14 13.66
C ASP A 195 -2.47 -6.62 14.21
N LYS A 196 -1.51 -6.87 13.31
CA LYS A 196 -0.06 -7.12 13.54
C LYS A 196 0.25 -7.95 14.78
N GLN A 197 -0.57 -8.95 15.06
CA GLN A 197 -0.36 -9.82 16.21
C GLN A 197 0.72 -10.87 15.93
N LEU A 198 1.45 -11.20 16.99
CA LEU A 198 2.44 -12.28 16.97
C LEU A 198 1.73 -13.61 17.19
N VAL A 199 1.88 -14.52 16.22
CA VAL A 199 1.45 -15.92 16.32
C VAL A 199 2.66 -16.83 16.45
N SER A 200 2.45 -18.10 16.79
CA SER A 200 3.53 -19.09 16.80
C SER A 200 3.67 -19.79 15.44
N GLY A 201 4.86 -20.33 15.15
CA GLY A 201 5.06 -21.19 13.98
C GLY A 201 4.16 -22.40 13.98
N ASP A 202 3.90 -22.99 15.16
CA ASP A 202 2.99 -24.13 15.32
C ASP A 202 1.53 -23.76 15.00
N TRP A 203 1.12 -22.53 15.35
CA TRP A 203 -0.20 -22.04 14.95
C TRP A 203 -0.33 -21.95 13.43
N VAL A 204 0.67 -21.38 12.74
CA VAL A 204 0.69 -21.33 11.27
C VAL A 204 0.70 -22.73 10.68
N ALA A 205 1.53 -23.63 11.20
CA ALA A 205 1.60 -25.02 10.76
C ALA A 205 0.28 -25.78 10.98
N GLY A 206 -0.40 -25.52 12.09
CA GLY A 206 -1.72 -26.12 12.39
C GLY A 206 -2.83 -25.68 11.45
N LYS A 207 -2.75 -24.45 10.89
CA LYS A 207 -3.67 -23.94 9.87
C LYS A 207 -3.35 -24.48 8.47
N ASN A 208 -2.14 -25.01 8.26
CA ASN A 208 -1.66 -25.60 7.01
C ASN A 208 -1.95 -24.73 5.76
N PRO A 209 -1.42 -23.50 5.66
CA PRO A 209 -1.71 -22.64 4.50
C PRO A 209 -1.22 -23.27 3.19
N ASP A 210 -1.98 -23.02 2.10
CA ASP A 210 -1.60 -23.36 0.73
C ASP A 210 -0.50 -22.45 0.20
N ILE A 211 -0.51 -21.18 0.66
CA ILE A 211 0.39 -20.12 0.22
C ILE A 211 0.86 -19.29 1.43
N ILE A 212 2.14 -18.96 1.42
CA ILE A 212 2.72 -17.96 2.34
C ILE A 212 3.12 -16.74 1.53
N ILE A 213 2.61 -15.57 1.91
CA ILE A 213 3.09 -14.29 1.42
C ILE A 213 3.79 -13.54 2.54
N SER A 214 4.95 -12.96 2.24
CA SER A 214 5.68 -12.13 3.19
C SER A 214 6.11 -10.83 2.55
N GLN A 215 6.49 -9.87 3.37
CA GLN A 215 6.95 -8.58 2.89
C GLN A 215 8.26 -8.19 3.54
N ILE A 216 9.09 -7.48 2.77
CA ILE A 216 10.23 -6.74 3.28
C ILE A 216 9.96 -5.25 3.21
N SER A 217 10.62 -4.49 4.08
CA SER A 217 10.57 -3.02 4.08
C SER A 217 11.99 -2.48 4.15
N SER A 218 12.35 -1.64 3.19
CA SER A 218 13.61 -0.92 3.16
C SER A 218 13.38 0.52 2.68
N LEU A 219 14.33 1.40 2.95
CA LEU A 219 14.32 2.77 2.41
C LEU A 219 15.01 2.85 1.03
N VAL A 220 15.71 1.78 0.65
CA VAL A 220 16.33 1.64 -0.66
C VAL A 220 15.50 0.73 -1.57
N LEU A 221 15.72 0.82 -2.87
CA LEU A 221 15.06 -0.05 -3.83
C LEU A 221 15.31 -1.53 -3.49
N PRO A 222 14.28 -2.38 -3.54
CA PRO A 222 14.43 -3.79 -3.26
C PRO A 222 15.29 -4.47 -4.33
N THR A 223 16.14 -5.38 -3.90
CA THR A 223 16.89 -6.27 -4.79
C THR A 223 16.27 -7.66 -4.79
N GLU A 224 16.42 -8.39 -5.90
CA GLU A 224 15.99 -9.79 -5.96
C GLU A 224 16.65 -10.63 -4.86
N GLU A 225 17.93 -10.37 -4.57
CA GLU A 225 18.66 -11.08 -3.51
C GLU A 225 18.00 -10.90 -2.14
N ALA A 226 17.58 -9.69 -1.79
CA ALA A 226 16.91 -9.42 -0.51
C ALA A 226 15.56 -10.14 -0.42
N LEU A 227 14.77 -10.15 -1.50
CA LEU A 227 13.49 -10.84 -1.57
C LEU A 227 13.69 -12.36 -1.50
N ARG A 228 14.65 -12.89 -2.25
CA ARG A 228 15.02 -14.31 -2.25
C ARG A 228 15.52 -14.75 -0.87
N GLY A 229 16.41 -13.98 -0.25
CA GLY A 229 16.90 -14.27 1.10
C GLY A 229 15.78 -14.37 2.13
N LYS A 230 14.77 -13.49 2.06
CA LYS A 230 13.59 -13.58 2.93
C LYS A 230 12.76 -14.83 2.64
N ARG A 231 12.58 -15.19 1.38
CA ARG A 231 11.88 -16.43 0.99
C ARG A 231 12.60 -17.67 1.52
N ASP A 232 13.91 -17.75 1.33
CA ASP A 232 14.73 -18.88 1.74
C ASP A 232 14.75 -19.03 3.28
N GLU A 233 14.75 -17.91 4.00
CA GLU A 233 14.58 -17.89 5.46
C GLU A 233 13.27 -18.55 5.88
N ILE A 234 12.13 -18.22 5.24
CA ILE A 234 10.83 -18.83 5.54
C ILE A 234 10.80 -20.31 5.19
N LEU A 235 11.31 -20.68 4.02
CA LEU A 235 11.39 -22.08 3.57
C LEU A 235 12.24 -22.96 4.48
N SER A 236 13.24 -22.38 5.16
CA SER A 236 14.14 -23.09 6.07
C SER A 236 13.57 -23.35 7.47
N ARG A 237 12.43 -22.72 7.83
CA ARG A 237 11.82 -22.82 9.16
C ARG A 237 11.35 -24.24 9.48
N PRO A 238 11.89 -24.91 10.53
CA PRO A 238 11.56 -26.31 10.82
C PRO A 238 10.07 -26.55 11.05
N GLU A 239 9.39 -25.62 11.75
CA GLU A 239 7.98 -25.67 12.09
C GLU A 239 7.05 -25.60 10.85
N LEU A 240 7.49 -24.96 9.77
CA LEU A 240 6.70 -24.80 8.55
C LEU A 240 6.94 -25.87 7.48
N LYS A 241 7.96 -26.74 7.66
CA LYS A 241 8.36 -27.73 6.64
C LYS A 241 7.25 -28.67 6.18
N LYS A 242 6.24 -28.91 7.02
CA LYS A 242 5.12 -29.82 6.72
C LYS A 242 3.93 -29.11 6.07
N THR A 243 3.91 -27.76 6.04
CA THR A 243 2.82 -27.02 5.41
C THR A 243 2.83 -27.21 3.90
N ASP A 244 1.65 -27.16 3.29
CA ASP A 244 1.52 -27.31 1.84
C ASP A 244 2.22 -26.17 1.11
N ALA A 245 2.19 -24.95 1.64
CA ALA A 245 2.94 -23.81 1.11
C ALA A 245 4.44 -24.10 0.97
N VAL A 246 5.09 -24.65 2.01
CA VAL A 246 6.54 -24.92 1.99
C VAL A 246 6.84 -26.15 1.12
N ARG A 247 6.05 -27.23 1.21
CA ARG A 247 6.23 -28.43 0.41
C ARG A 247 6.10 -28.17 -1.09
N ASN A 248 5.17 -27.30 -1.46
CA ASN A 248 4.91 -26.93 -2.86
C ASN A 248 5.68 -25.68 -3.31
N GLN A 249 6.60 -25.16 -2.49
CA GLN A 249 7.40 -23.97 -2.78
C GLN A 249 6.58 -22.69 -3.05
N LYS A 250 5.32 -22.64 -2.59
CA LYS A 250 4.40 -21.50 -2.72
C LYS A 250 4.63 -20.47 -1.60
N VAL A 251 5.84 -19.98 -1.54
CA VAL A 251 6.28 -18.90 -0.63
C VAL A 251 6.71 -17.71 -1.49
N TYR A 252 6.04 -16.59 -1.32
CA TYR A 252 6.23 -15.39 -2.12
C TYR A 252 6.58 -14.21 -1.23
N VAL A 253 7.45 -13.34 -1.72
CA VAL A 253 7.90 -12.15 -0.98
C VAL A 253 7.76 -10.92 -1.87
N SER A 254 7.24 -9.85 -1.30
CA SER A 254 7.16 -8.57 -1.99
C SER A 254 7.74 -7.43 -1.15
N HIS A 255 8.04 -6.32 -1.79
CA HIS A 255 8.36 -5.09 -1.08
C HIS A 255 7.08 -4.39 -0.60
N LEU A 256 7.10 -3.90 0.65
CA LEU A 256 5.93 -3.27 1.28
C LEU A 256 5.37 -2.07 0.50
N SER A 257 6.24 -1.36 -0.23
CA SER A 257 5.82 -0.19 -1.02
C SER A 257 4.83 -0.51 -2.15
N LEU A 258 4.78 -1.75 -2.66
CA LEU A 258 3.77 -2.15 -3.64
C LEU A 258 2.33 -1.99 -3.13
N ARG A 259 2.10 -1.98 -1.82
CA ARG A 259 0.77 -1.74 -1.25
C ARG A 259 0.44 -0.26 -1.05
N ARG A 260 1.29 0.65 -1.50
CA ARG A 260 1.10 2.08 -1.28
C ARG A 260 0.52 2.74 -2.52
N GLY A 261 -0.47 3.60 -2.31
CA GLY A 261 -1.07 4.39 -3.37
C GLY A 261 -1.51 3.53 -4.59
N PRO A 262 -1.32 4.01 -5.80
CA PRO A 262 -1.75 3.32 -7.02
C PRO A 262 -0.91 2.08 -7.37
N ARG A 263 0.27 1.91 -6.74
CA ARG A 263 1.11 0.71 -6.90
C ARG A 263 0.42 -0.56 -6.37
N LEU A 264 -0.67 -0.38 -5.62
CA LEU A 264 -1.58 -1.45 -5.23
C LEU A 264 -2.03 -2.31 -6.43
N VAL A 265 -2.17 -1.74 -7.62
CA VAL A 265 -2.53 -2.47 -8.85
C VAL A 265 -1.52 -3.57 -9.16
N GLY A 266 -0.22 -3.23 -9.18
CA GLY A 266 0.85 -4.22 -9.38
C GLY A 266 0.83 -5.31 -8.30
N TYR A 267 0.68 -4.92 -7.03
CA TYR A 267 0.58 -5.88 -5.93
C TYR A 267 -0.61 -6.82 -6.08
N LEU A 268 -1.79 -6.30 -6.42
CA LEU A 268 -2.99 -7.10 -6.65
C LEU A 268 -2.78 -8.13 -7.77
N LEU A 269 -2.12 -7.74 -8.86
CA LEU A 269 -1.82 -8.65 -9.97
C LEU A 269 -0.80 -9.74 -9.58
N TYR A 270 0.20 -9.42 -8.75
CA TYR A 270 1.10 -10.43 -8.19
C TYR A 270 0.31 -11.43 -7.33
N LEU A 271 -0.54 -10.95 -6.42
CA LEU A 271 -1.38 -11.83 -5.61
C LEU A 271 -2.29 -12.71 -6.46
N ALA A 272 -3.00 -12.11 -7.43
CA ALA A 272 -3.90 -12.84 -8.32
C ALA A 272 -3.17 -13.95 -9.10
N ARG A 273 -1.96 -13.68 -9.59
CA ARG A 273 -1.15 -14.66 -10.31
C ARG A 273 -0.57 -15.73 -9.38
N TRP A 274 -0.18 -15.39 -8.17
CA TRP A 274 0.31 -16.37 -7.20
C TRP A 274 -0.81 -17.29 -6.68
N PHE A 275 -2.03 -16.77 -6.56
CA PHE A 275 -3.18 -17.53 -6.05
C PHE A 275 -3.82 -18.39 -7.13
N HIS A 276 -3.93 -17.86 -8.35
CA HIS A 276 -4.65 -18.45 -9.47
C HIS A 276 -3.82 -18.37 -10.77
N PRO A 277 -2.66 -19.02 -10.83
CA PRO A 277 -1.74 -18.89 -11.97
C PRO A 277 -2.42 -19.22 -13.30
N GLU A 278 -3.34 -20.19 -13.33
CA GLU A 278 -4.07 -20.61 -14.54
C GLU A 278 -4.99 -19.51 -15.10
N LEU A 279 -5.50 -18.63 -14.23
CA LEU A 279 -6.37 -17.53 -14.64
C LEU A 279 -5.62 -16.28 -15.09
N PHE A 280 -4.30 -16.20 -14.80
CA PHE A 280 -3.50 -14.99 -15.01
C PHE A 280 -2.18 -15.25 -15.77
N MET A 281 -2.05 -16.35 -16.52
CA MET A 281 -0.83 -16.68 -17.27
C MET A 281 -0.42 -15.62 -18.29
N ASP A 282 -1.39 -14.89 -18.83
CA ASP A 282 -1.20 -13.82 -19.83
C ASP A 282 -0.85 -12.46 -19.22
N ILE A 283 -0.80 -12.35 -17.90
CA ILE A 283 -0.48 -11.11 -17.19
C ILE A 283 0.95 -11.17 -16.64
N ASP A 284 1.75 -10.19 -16.97
CA ASP A 284 3.03 -9.92 -16.34
C ASP A 284 2.89 -8.76 -15.34
N PRO A 285 2.79 -9.03 -14.02
CA PRO A 285 2.62 -7.97 -13.02
C PRO A 285 3.78 -6.98 -12.99
N ALA A 286 5.01 -7.45 -13.28
CA ALA A 286 6.19 -6.57 -13.33
C ALA A 286 6.12 -5.61 -14.54
N ALA A 287 5.60 -6.07 -15.68
CA ALA A 287 5.39 -5.20 -16.83
C ALA A 287 4.34 -4.11 -16.55
N VAL A 288 3.25 -4.47 -15.87
CA VAL A 288 2.21 -3.50 -15.47
C VAL A 288 2.76 -2.49 -14.46
N GLU A 289 3.57 -2.93 -13.49
CA GLU A 289 4.24 -2.01 -12.55
C GLU A 289 5.19 -1.06 -13.30
N ARG A 290 6.00 -1.56 -14.23
CA ARG A 290 6.87 -0.72 -15.07
C ARG A 290 6.09 0.26 -15.94
N GLU A 291 4.97 -0.16 -16.51
CA GLU A 291 4.08 0.72 -17.27
C GLU A 291 3.55 1.86 -16.40
N MET A 292 3.06 1.54 -15.19
CA MET A 292 2.56 2.50 -14.24
C MET A 292 3.63 3.51 -13.83
N LEU A 293 4.85 3.05 -13.50
CA LEU A 293 5.96 3.91 -13.11
C LEU A 293 6.36 4.86 -14.25
N ARG A 294 6.42 4.35 -15.48
CA ARG A 294 6.74 5.17 -16.66
C ARG A 294 5.62 6.17 -16.96
N LYS A 295 4.37 5.73 -16.95
CA LYS A 295 3.22 6.54 -17.36
C LYS A 295 2.91 7.66 -16.36
N PHE A 296 2.87 7.33 -15.07
CA PHE A 296 2.39 8.23 -14.05
C PHE A 296 3.48 8.95 -13.24
N TYR A 297 4.64 8.33 -13.11
CA TYR A 297 5.77 8.96 -12.40
C TYR A 297 6.85 9.48 -13.34
N GLY A 298 6.81 9.10 -14.65
CA GLY A 298 7.84 9.50 -15.62
C GLY A 298 9.20 8.87 -15.38
N ILE A 299 9.25 7.74 -14.64
CA ILE A 299 10.49 7.08 -14.24
C ILE A 299 10.58 5.66 -14.79
N ASN A 300 11.81 5.27 -15.17
CA ASN A 300 12.15 3.88 -15.45
C ASN A 300 12.98 3.38 -14.28
N LEU A 301 12.37 2.59 -13.41
CA LEU A 301 13.08 1.92 -12.33
C LEU A 301 13.32 0.46 -12.69
N GLU A 302 14.58 0.05 -12.61
CA GLU A 302 14.97 -1.35 -12.62
C GLU A 302 15.01 -1.84 -11.17
N GLY A 303 14.38 -2.99 -10.90
CA GLY A 303 14.33 -3.60 -9.58
C GLY A 303 13.29 -4.71 -9.52
N SER A 304 13.52 -5.67 -8.66
CA SER A 304 12.53 -6.72 -8.38
C SER A 304 11.71 -6.29 -7.18
N TRP A 305 10.41 -6.11 -7.38
CA TRP A 305 9.49 -5.72 -6.32
C TRP A 305 8.82 -6.90 -5.63
N ALA A 306 8.88 -8.07 -6.25
CA ALA A 306 8.30 -9.32 -5.77
C ALA A 306 9.15 -10.52 -6.23
N TYR A 307 9.12 -11.62 -5.47
CA TYR A 307 9.88 -12.82 -5.76
C TYR A 307 9.15 -14.10 -5.27
N PRO A 308 9.19 -15.19 -6.03
CA PRO A 308 9.65 -15.24 -7.41
C PRO A 308 8.71 -14.46 -8.34
N GLU A 309 9.30 -13.86 -9.37
CA GLU A 309 8.55 -13.41 -10.55
C GLU A 309 8.12 -14.67 -11.32
N ILE A 310 6.82 -14.82 -11.58
CA ILE A 310 6.24 -16.00 -12.24
C ILE A 310 5.88 -15.66 -13.67
#